data_49e84534ee7a4b9adf0b08c8ce17c490
#
_entry.id   49e84534ee7a4b9adf0b08c8ce17c490
#
_cell.length_a   1.000
_cell.length_b   1.000
_cell.length_c   1.000
_cell.angle_alpha   90.00
_cell.angle_beta   90.00
_cell.angle_gamma   90.00
#
_symmetry.space_group_name_H-M   'P 1'
#
loop_
_entity.id
_entity.type
_entity.pdbx_description
1 polymer ?
#
loop_
_entity_poly.entity_id
_entity_poly.type
_entity_poly.pdbx_seq_one_letter_code
_entity_poly.pdbx_strand_id
1 'polypeptide(L)'
;MKKLSLYISLLCLILTAGACKNKTGRPATASSELTDDALMDTVQHRTFLYFWEGAEPNSGLAPERYHVDGVYPQNDANVVTSGGSGFGIMAILAGIDRGYVTREEGLARMERIVSFLEKADRFHGAYPHWWYGDTGKVKPFGQKDNGGDLVETAFLMQGLLAVHQYYINGNE
;
A
#
# COMPACT_ATOMS: atom_id res chain seq x y z
N MET A 1 46.45 -33.56 -57.53
CA MET A 1 45.34 -32.58 -57.26
C MET A 1 44.19 -33.24 -56.48
N LYS A 2 43.74 -34.45 -56.75
CA LYS A 2 42.59 -35.08 -56.02
C LYS A 2 42.86 -35.37 -54.51
N LYS A 3 44.09 -35.71 -54.13
CA LYS A 3 44.43 -36.01 -52.71
C LYS A 3 44.53 -34.77 -51.84
N LEU A 4 44.97 -33.64 -52.40
CA LEU A 4 45.04 -32.36 -51.64
C LEU A 4 43.64 -31.83 -51.32
N SER A 5 42.67 -31.99 -52.21
CA SER A 5 41.29 -31.56 -52.02
C SER A 5 40.61 -32.35 -50.87
N LEU A 6 40.96 -33.68 -50.76
CA LEU A 6 40.41 -34.54 -49.68
C LEU A 6 40.90 -34.12 -48.29
N TYR A 7 42.17 -33.72 -48.15
CA TYR A 7 42.70 -33.28 -46.86
C TYR A 7 42.16 -31.90 -46.42
N ILE A 8 41.92 -30.99 -47.38
CA ILE A 8 41.28 -29.71 -47.08
C ILE A 8 39.85 -29.89 -46.62
N SER A 9 39.07 -30.80 -47.26
CA SER A 9 37.72 -31.10 -46.85
C SER A 9 37.66 -31.77 -45.46
N LEU A 10 38.61 -32.66 -45.15
CA LEU A 10 38.69 -33.29 -43.84
C LEU A 10 39.11 -32.32 -42.74
N LEU A 11 40.00 -31.35 -43.02
CA LEU A 11 40.43 -30.30 -42.08
C LEU A 11 39.28 -29.33 -41.77
N CYS A 12 38.45 -28.96 -42.74
CA CYS A 12 37.27 -28.15 -42.53
C CYS A 12 36.22 -28.85 -41.67
N LEU A 13 36.07 -30.18 -41.78
CA LEU A 13 35.13 -30.94 -40.97
C LEU A 13 35.52 -31.02 -39.47
N ILE A 14 36.83 -31.02 -39.19
CA ILE A 14 37.37 -31.05 -37.81
C ILE A 14 37.22 -29.67 -37.12
N LEU A 15 37.28 -28.58 -37.86
CA LEU A 15 37.15 -27.23 -37.35
C LEU A 15 35.72 -26.84 -37.01
N THR A 16 34.71 -27.53 -37.56
CA THR A 16 33.29 -27.27 -37.23
C THR A 16 32.79 -28.03 -36.00
N ALA A 17 33.52 -29.04 -35.55
CA ALA A 17 33.12 -29.84 -34.36
C ALA A 17 33.56 -29.20 -33.03
N GLY A 18 34.37 -28.15 -33.05
CA GLY A 18 34.89 -27.46 -31.84
C GLY A 18 34.12 -26.25 -31.35
N ALA A 19 33.08 -25.79 -32.10
CA ALA A 19 32.43 -24.48 -31.82
C ALA A 19 31.18 -24.57 -30.93
N CYS A 20 30.87 -25.71 -30.34
CA CYS A 20 29.68 -25.88 -29.51
C CYS A 20 29.99 -26.44 -28.11
N LYS A 21 30.94 -25.82 -27.38
CA LYS A 21 31.06 -26.06 -25.94
C LYS A 21 31.71 -24.84 -25.27
N ASN A 22 30.93 -23.77 -25.08
CA ASN A 22 31.10 -22.89 -23.94
C ASN A 22 29.78 -22.18 -23.71
N LYS A 23 28.77 -22.91 -23.25
CA LYS A 23 27.84 -22.32 -22.30
C LYS A 23 28.57 -22.33 -20.98
N THR A 24 29.33 -21.25 -20.71
CA THR A 24 29.60 -20.84 -19.35
C THR A 24 28.23 -20.60 -18.75
N GLY A 25 27.71 -21.60 -18.07
CA GLY A 25 26.57 -21.43 -17.20
C GLY A 25 26.97 -20.33 -16.21
N ARG A 26 26.50 -19.12 -16.45
CA ARG A 26 26.38 -18.15 -15.39
C ARG A 26 25.60 -18.90 -14.31
N PRO A 27 26.13 -19.03 -13.09
CA PRO A 27 25.33 -19.63 -12.05
C PRO A 27 24.02 -18.82 -12.04
N ALA A 28 22.91 -19.47 -12.32
CA ALA A 28 21.63 -18.92 -12.05
C ALA A 28 21.70 -18.60 -10.55
N THR A 29 21.92 -17.33 -10.22
CA THR A 29 21.49 -16.82 -8.93
C THR A 29 20.02 -17.23 -8.92
N ALA A 30 19.70 -18.26 -8.15
CA ALA A 30 18.35 -18.59 -7.83
C ALA A 30 17.81 -17.31 -7.18
N SER A 31 17.15 -16.46 -7.96
CA SER A 31 16.16 -15.57 -7.41
C SER A 31 15.21 -16.55 -6.75
N SER A 32 15.17 -16.58 -5.44
CA SER A 32 14.11 -17.27 -4.73
C SER A 32 12.85 -16.52 -5.12
N GLU A 33 12.22 -16.96 -6.22
CA GLU A 33 10.91 -16.47 -6.60
C GLU A 33 10.01 -16.78 -5.39
N LEU A 34 9.40 -15.73 -4.85
CA LEU A 34 8.41 -15.88 -3.80
C LEU A 34 7.30 -16.78 -4.34
N THR A 35 6.80 -17.68 -3.53
CA THR A 35 5.56 -18.36 -3.84
C THR A 35 4.43 -17.33 -3.95
N ASP A 36 3.36 -17.66 -4.66
CA ASP A 36 2.20 -16.76 -4.79
C ASP A 36 1.66 -16.35 -3.40
N ASP A 37 1.58 -17.28 -2.46
CA ASP A 37 1.16 -17.00 -1.09
C ASP A 37 2.11 -16.02 -0.38
N ALA A 38 3.41 -16.22 -0.46
CA ALA A 38 4.40 -15.34 0.15
C ALA A 38 4.42 -13.96 -0.52
N LEU A 39 4.15 -13.88 -1.82
CA LEU A 39 3.99 -12.63 -2.54
C LEU A 39 2.74 -11.89 -2.06
N MET A 40 1.59 -12.58 -1.96
CA MET A 40 0.35 -12.00 -1.48
C MET A 40 0.46 -11.49 -0.03
N ASP A 41 1.07 -12.26 0.85
CA ASP A 41 1.34 -11.82 2.23
C ASP A 41 2.22 -10.57 2.26
N THR A 42 3.25 -10.53 1.42
CA THR A 42 4.12 -9.35 1.31
C THR A 42 3.35 -8.12 0.84
N VAL A 43 2.53 -8.25 -0.20
CA VAL A 43 1.72 -7.15 -0.74
C VAL A 43 0.72 -6.65 0.30
N GLN A 44 0.01 -7.56 0.98
CA GLN A 44 -0.96 -7.19 2.01
C GLN A 44 -0.30 -6.47 3.18
N HIS A 45 0.81 -7.00 3.69
CA HIS A 45 1.55 -6.37 4.79
C HIS A 45 2.06 -4.98 4.40
N ARG A 46 2.65 -4.82 3.20
CA ARG A 46 3.13 -3.52 2.72
C ARG A 46 2.00 -2.51 2.51
N THR A 47 0.84 -2.95 2.02
CA THR A 47 -0.35 -2.11 1.90
C THR A 47 -0.87 -1.68 3.28
N PHE A 48 -0.90 -2.61 4.25
CA PHE A 48 -1.27 -2.30 5.63
C PHE A 48 -0.38 -1.21 6.24
N LEU A 49 0.94 -1.26 6.02
CA LEU A 49 1.88 -0.28 6.56
C LEU A 49 1.59 1.16 6.10
N TYR A 50 1.05 1.36 4.90
CA TYR A 50 0.62 2.69 4.45
C TYR A 50 -0.42 3.29 5.41
N PHE A 51 -1.35 2.48 5.89
CA PHE A 51 -2.41 2.92 6.81
C PHE A 51 -1.98 2.87 8.28
N TRP A 52 -0.99 2.07 8.62
CA TRP A 52 -0.54 1.91 10.00
C TRP A 52 0.61 2.84 10.36
N GLU A 53 1.74 2.72 9.67
CA GLU A 53 2.91 3.56 9.89
C GLU A 53 2.80 4.91 9.19
N GLY A 54 2.20 4.94 8.00
CA GLY A 54 2.00 6.13 7.21
C GLY A 54 0.84 7.02 7.66
N ALA A 55 0.04 6.59 8.64
CA ALA A 55 -1.05 7.42 9.17
C ALA A 55 -0.55 8.74 9.73
N GLU A 56 -1.34 9.79 9.57
CA GLU A 56 -1.05 11.09 10.20
C GLU A 56 -1.10 10.94 11.73
N PRO A 57 -0.03 11.37 12.44
CA PRO A 57 0.18 10.95 13.83
C PRO A 57 -0.84 11.49 14.83
N ASN A 58 -1.43 12.67 14.58
CA ASN A 58 -2.42 13.26 15.47
C ASN A 58 -3.81 12.65 15.28
N SER A 59 -4.27 12.55 14.04
CA SER A 59 -5.60 12.04 13.70
C SER A 59 -5.67 10.50 13.65
N GLY A 60 -4.58 9.84 13.29
CA GLY A 60 -4.56 8.41 12.98
C GLY A 60 -5.16 8.05 11.63
N LEU A 61 -5.59 9.04 10.84
CA LEU A 61 -6.21 8.88 9.53
C LEU A 61 -5.17 8.68 8.42
N ALA A 62 -5.64 8.17 7.28
CA ALA A 62 -4.82 7.97 6.11
C ALA A 62 -4.41 9.31 5.47
N PRO A 63 -3.13 9.50 5.11
CA PRO A 63 -2.71 10.66 4.35
C PRO A 63 -3.40 10.67 2.98
N GLU A 64 -3.60 11.86 2.43
CA GLU A 64 -4.18 12.02 1.11
C GLU A 64 -3.26 11.41 0.04
N ARG A 65 -1.94 11.58 0.20
CA ARG A 65 -0.91 11.01 -0.66
C ARG A 65 0.39 10.78 0.09
N TYR A 66 1.29 10.06 -0.55
CA TYR A 66 2.63 9.84 -0.06
C TYR A 66 3.65 10.24 -1.14
N HIS A 67 4.56 11.14 -0.81
CA HIS A 67 5.67 11.52 -1.67
C HIS A 67 6.92 10.74 -1.29
N VAL A 68 7.40 9.90 -2.20
CA VAL A 68 8.54 8.99 -1.94
C VAL A 68 9.83 9.75 -1.62
N ASP A 69 10.00 10.96 -2.17
CA ASP A 69 11.13 11.85 -1.91
C ASP A 69 10.97 12.70 -0.64
N GLY A 70 9.83 12.59 0.05
CA GLY A 70 9.51 13.36 1.25
C GLY A 70 9.27 14.86 0.98
N VAL A 71 9.15 15.27 -0.28
CA VAL A 71 8.92 16.66 -0.67
C VAL A 71 7.44 16.91 -0.89
N TYR A 72 6.88 17.85 -0.15
CA TYR A 72 5.46 18.24 -0.21
C TYR A 72 5.33 19.68 -0.70
N PRO A 73 5.33 19.93 -2.03
CA PRO A 73 5.42 21.27 -2.59
C PRO A 73 4.19 22.14 -2.31
N GLN A 74 3.06 21.53 -1.98
CA GLN A 74 1.82 22.24 -1.62
C GLN A 74 1.63 22.37 -0.10
N ASN A 75 2.64 22.03 0.68
CA ASN A 75 2.58 22.00 2.14
C ASN A 75 1.41 21.16 2.68
N ASP A 76 1.24 19.97 2.07
CA ASP A 76 0.12 19.06 2.27
C ASP A 76 0.52 17.75 2.97
N ALA A 77 1.69 17.72 3.61
CA ALA A 77 2.20 16.55 4.34
C ALA A 77 1.27 16.05 5.46
N ASN A 78 0.47 16.96 6.04
CA ASN A 78 -0.48 16.65 7.11
C ASN A 78 -1.93 16.55 6.62
N VAL A 79 -2.16 16.52 5.29
CA VAL A 79 -3.51 16.39 4.73
C VAL A 79 -3.96 14.94 4.76
N VAL A 80 -5.13 14.71 5.34
CA VAL A 80 -5.77 13.40 5.45
C VAL A 80 -7.08 13.36 4.68
N THR A 81 -7.44 12.17 4.20
CA THR A 81 -8.63 11.93 3.40
C THR A 81 -9.71 11.17 4.18
N SER A 82 -10.97 11.51 3.98
CA SER A 82 -12.08 10.84 4.67
C SER A 82 -12.35 9.45 4.10
N GLY A 83 -12.58 9.31 2.81
CA GLY A 83 -12.89 8.01 2.21
C GLY A 83 -11.71 7.06 2.24
N GLY A 84 -10.50 7.55 1.91
CA GLY A 84 -9.27 6.74 2.04
C GLY A 84 -9.05 6.24 3.46
N SER A 85 -9.42 7.03 4.47
CA SER A 85 -9.39 6.59 5.87
C SER A 85 -10.43 5.51 6.18
N GLY A 86 -11.59 5.51 5.53
CA GLY A 86 -12.57 4.43 5.61
C GLY A 86 -11.97 3.09 5.15
N PHE A 87 -11.25 3.07 4.03
CA PHE A 87 -10.48 1.90 3.59
C PHE A 87 -9.34 1.56 4.55
N GLY A 88 -8.65 2.57 5.09
CA GLY A 88 -7.59 2.38 6.09
C GLY A 88 -8.09 1.69 7.35
N ILE A 89 -9.26 2.04 7.83
CA ILE A 89 -9.93 1.38 8.95
C ILE A 89 -10.16 -0.11 8.66
N MET A 90 -10.64 -0.45 7.46
CA MET A 90 -10.80 -1.84 7.04
C MET A 90 -9.46 -2.57 6.94
N ALA A 91 -8.41 -1.90 6.45
CA ALA A 91 -7.06 -2.47 6.41
C ALA A 91 -6.51 -2.75 7.81
N ILE A 92 -6.82 -1.92 8.81
CA ILE A 92 -6.42 -2.14 10.21
C ILE A 92 -7.13 -3.37 10.78
N LEU A 93 -8.44 -3.56 10.54
CA LEU A 93 -9.16 -4.76 10.95
C LEU A 93 -8.56 -6.02 10.33
N ALA A 94 -8.24 -5.98 9.03
CA ALA A 94 -7.55 -7.08 8.37
C ALA A 94 -6.14 -7.32 8.96
N GLY A 95 -5.43 -6.25 9.34
CA GLY A 95 -4.13 -6.33 10.00
C GLY A 95 -4.18 -6.99 11.36
N ILE A 96 -5.24 -6.76 12.14
CA ILE A 96 -5.48 -7.46 13.41
C ILE A 96 -5.73 -8.96 13.14
N ASP A 97 -6.60 -9.29 12.20
CA ASP A 97 -6.92 -10.68 11.83
C ASP A 97 -5.68 -11.44 11.34
N ARG A 98 -4.79 -10.77 10.62
CA ARG A 98 -3.53 -11.29 10.14
C ARG A 98 -2.40 -11.32 11.18
N GLY A 99 -2.62 -10.76 12.36
CA GLY A 99 -1.61 -10.68 13.43
C GLY A 99 -0.49 -9.68 13.15
N TYR A 100 -0.69 -8.69 12.27
CA TYR A 100 0.28 -7.62 12.04
C TYR A 100 0.33 -6.64 13.21
N VAL A 101 -0.79 -6.46 13.89
CA VAL A 101 -0.95 -5.69 15.12
C VAL A 101 -1.91 -6.42 16.05
N THR A 102 -1.83 -6.12 17.34
CA THR A 102 -2.75 -6.69 18.31
C THR A 102 -4.12 -6.02 18.24
N ARG A 103 -5.13 -6.68 18.82
CA ARG A 103 -6.48 -6.12 18.95
C ARG A 103 -6.49 -4.84 19.77
N GLU A 104 -5.69 -4.78 20.82
CA GLU A 104 -5.54 -3.62 21.72
C GLU A 104 -4.89 -2.43 21.01
N GLU A 105 -3.84 -2.67 20.22
CA GLU A 105 -3.20 -1.63 19.39
C GLU A 105 -4.19 -1.08 18.35
N GLY A 106 -4.95 -1.97 17.70
CA GLY A 106 -6.02 -1.59 16.78
C GLY A 106 -7.09 -0.74 17.46
N LEU A 107 -7.56 -1.14 18.66
CA LEU A 107 -8.54 -0.38 19.42
C LEU A 107 -8.02 1.02 19.74
N ALA A 108 -6.81 1.13 20.25
CA ALA A 108 -6.20 2.43 20.57
C ALA A 108 -6.11 3.35 19.33
N ARG A 109 -5.85 2.77 18.14
CA ARG A 109 -5.89 3.52 16.89
C ARG A 109 -7.30 3.99 16.55
N MET A 110 -8.32 3.14 16.71
CA MET A 110 -9.72 3.50 16.45
C MET A 110 -10.22 4.59 17.40
N GLU A 111 -9.87 4.52 18.68
CA GLU A 111 -10.19 5.56 19.66
C GLU A 111 -9.59 6.92 19.28
N ARG A 112 -8.35 6.94 18.79
CA ARG A 112 -7.71 8.16 18.26
C ARG A 112 -8.48 8.72 17.06
N ILE A 113 -8.80 7.88 16.08
CA ILE A 113 -9.57 8.28 14.90
C ILE A 113 -10.93 8.86 15.29
N VAL A 114 -11.69 8.17 16.14
CA VAL A 114 -13.01 8.65 16.59
C VAL A 114 -12.88 9.97 17.34
N SER A 115 -11.93 10.08 18.26
CA SER A 115 -11.69 11.31 19.02
C SER A 115 -11.31 12.51 18.13
N PHE A 116 -10.62 12.27 17.01
CA PHE A 116 -10.37 13.29 16.01
C PHE A 116 -11.67 13.67 15.27
N LEU A 117 -12.41 12.67 14.77
CA LEU A 117 -13.64 12.88 14.00
C LEU A 117 -14.74 13.61 14.78
N GLU A 118 -14.81 13.43 16.11
CA GLU A 118 -15.75 14.15 16.97
C GLU A 118 -15.54 15.66 16.95
N LYS A 119 -14.30 16.12 16.74
CA LYS A 119 -13.88 17.51 16.79
C LYS A 119 -13.66 18.13 15.42
N ALA A 120 -13.47 17.29 14.40
CA ALA A 120 -13.17 17.72 13.03
C ALA A 120 -14.36 18.45 12.38
N ASP A 121 -14.03 19.34 11.47
CA ASP A 121 -15.03 20.06 10.68
C ASP A 121 -15.94 19.09 9.91
N ARG A 122 -17.23 19.41 9.90
CA ARG A 122 -18.27 18.70 9.14
C ARG A 122 -19.38 19.67 8.74
N PHE A 123 -20.09 19.32 7.69
CA PHE A 123 -21.13 20.16 7.10
C PHE A 123 -22.46 19.39 7.12
N HIS A 124 -23.40 19.84 7.95
CA HIS A 124 -24.70 19.18 8.10
C HIS A 124 -24.61 17.65 8.36
N GLY A 125 -23.56 17.24 9.06
CA GLY A 125 -23.29 15.83 9.38
C GLY A 125 -22.39 15.08 8.37
N ALA A 126 -22.16 15.63 7.18
CA ALA A 126 -21.21 15.09 6.22
C ALA A 126 -19.79 15.60 6.48
N TYR A 127 -18.83 14.74 6.31
CA TYR A 127 -17.41 15.06 6.39
C TYR A 127 -16.90 15.64 5.07
N PRO A 128 -15.87 16.51 5.10
CA PRO A 128 -15.25 17.01 3.89
C PRO A 128 -14.41 15.92 3.21
N HIS A 129 -13.98 16.17 1.98
CA HIS A 129 -13.05 15.30 1.27
C HIS A 129 -11.72 15.19 2.02
N TRP A 130 -11.17 16.33 2.47
CA TRP A 130 -9.90 16.43 3.17
C TRP A 130 -9.96 17.27 4.43
N TRP A 131 -9.11 16.92 5.40
CA TRP A 131 -8.78 17.75 6.55
C TRP A 131 -7.28 18.00 6.63
N TYR A 132 -6.91 19.03 7.35
CA TYR A 132 -5.60 19.09 7.98
C TYR A 132 -5.62 18.20 9.21
N GLY A 133 -4.78 17.15 9.25
CA GLY A 133 -4.81 16.12 10.29
C GLY A 133 -4.38 16.63 11.67
N ASP A 134 -3.61 17.69 11.72
CA ASP A 134 -3.18 18.35 12.96
C ASP A 134 -4.30 19.18 13.61
N THR A 135 -5.21 19.75 12.84
CA THR A 135 -6.22 20.70 13.32
C THR A 135 -7.66 20.22 13.18
N GLY A 136 -7.93 19.26 12.33
CA GLY A 136 -9.29 18.83 11.97
C GLY A 136 -10.06 19.87 11.13
N LYS A 137 -9.38 20.91 10.64
CA LYS A 137 -9.99 21.91 9.77
C LYS A 137 -10.07 21.40 8.35
N VAL A 138 -11.18 21.74 7.66
CA VAL A 138 -11.36 21.40 6.27
C VAL A 138 -10.20 21.92 5.42
N LYS A 139 -9.64 21.04 4.59
CA LYS A 139 -8.74 21.40 3.50
C LYS A 139 -9.58 21.41 2.22
N PRO A 140 -9.81 22.58 1.59
CA PRO A 140 -10.61 22.64 0.38
C PRO A 140 -10.05 21.75 -0.74
N PHE A 141 -10.90 20.93 -1.32
CA PHE A 141 -10.56 20.15 -2.53
C PHE A 141 -10.50 21.08 -3.75
N GLY A 142 -11.39 22.05 -3.80
CA GLY A 142 -11.44 23.06 -4.83
C GLY A 142 -12.23 24.30 -4.39
N GLN A 143 -12.25 25.33 -5.24
CA GLN A 143 -12.90 26.61 -4.93
C GLN A 143 -14.40 26.49 -4.58
N LYS A 144 -15.08 25.48 -5.16
CA LYS A 144 -16.51 25.21 -4.94
C LYS A 144 -16.74 23.89 -4.19
N ASP A 145 -15.66 23.27 -3.70
CA ASP A 145 -15.68 22.01 -3.00
C ASP A 145 -14.82 22.14 -1.73
N ASN A 146 -15.40 22.83 -0.77
CA ASN A 146 -14.82 23.05 0.56
C ASN A 146 -15.82 22.67 1.68
N GLY A 147 -16.87 21.97 1.32
CA GLY A 147 -17.94 21.52 2.21
C GLY A 147 -17.92 20.02 2.46
N GLY A 148 -19.09 19.47 2.77
CA GLY A 148 -19.27 18.03 2.95
C GLY A 148 -19.23 17.26 1.65
N ASP A 149 -18.53 16.13 1.64
CA ASP A 149 -18.49 15.15 0.56
C ASP A 149 -19.26 13.90 0.97
N LEU A 150 -20.39 13.62 0.29
CA LEU A 150 -21.28 12.51 0.65
C LEU A 150 -20.67 11.16 0.28
N VAL A 151 -19.89 11.08 -0.79
CA VAL A 151 -19.26 9.84 -1.26
C VAL A 151 -18.14 9.45 -0.31
N GLU A 152 -17.25 10.37 -0.02
CA GLU A 152 -16.15 10.17 0.92
C GLU A 152 -16.66 9.86 2.33
N THR A 153 -17.71 10.58 2.77
CA THR A 153 -18.38 10.30 4.05
C THR A 153 -18.93 8.88 4.08
N ALA A 154 -19.53 8.39 2.98
CA ALA A 154 -20.09 7.04 2.93
C ALA A 154 -19.00 5.97 3.11
N PHE A 155 -17.83 6.13 2.48
CA PHE A 155 -16.70 5.22 2.66
C PHE A 155 -16.17 5.25 4.10
N LEU A 156 -16.03 6.44 4.69
CA LEU A 156 -15.61 6.56 6.09
C LEU A 156 -16.60 5.86 7.03
N MET A 157 -17.89 6.12 6.86
CA MET A 157 -18.94 5.50 7.68
C MET A 157 -18.98 3.98 7.53
N GLN A 158 -18.72 3.47 6.34
CA GLN A 158 -18.63 2.02 6.11
C GLN A 158 -17.52 1.40 6.96
N GLY A 159 -16.34 2.02 6.99
CA GLY A 159 -15.23 1.58 7.86
C GLY A 159 -15.60 1.63 9.35
N LEU A 160 -16.20 2.74 9.80
CA LEU A 160 -16.61 2.90 11.21
C LEU A 160 -17.69 1.89 11.63
N LEU A 161 -18.65 1.56 10.76
CA LEU A 161 -19.65 0.53 11.01
C LEU A 161 -19.00 -0.85 11.16
N ALA A 162 -18.02 -1.17 10.34
CA ALA A 162 -17.27 -2.42 10.44
C ALA A 162 -16.50 -2.52 11.77
N VAL A 163 -15.85 -1.44 12.20
CA VAL A 163 -15.17 -1.36 13.51
C VAL A 163 -16.15 -1.57 14.66
N HIS A 164 -17.28 -0.86 14.62
CA HIS A 164 -18.33 -1.00 15.63
C HIS A 164 -18.75 -2.46 15.76
N GLN A 165 -19.04 -3.13 14.65
CA GLN A 165 -19.46 -4.53 14.64
C GLN A 165 -18.34 -5.48 15.13
N TYR A 166 -17.09 -5.21 14.74
CA TYR A 166 -15.93 -6.01 15.13
C TYR A 166 -15.69 -5.99 16.64
N TYR A 167 -15.80 -4.82 17.29
CA TYR A 167 -15.52 -4.69 18.71
C TYR A 167 -16.72 -5.03 19.61
N ILE A 168 -17.96 -4.88 19.14
CA ILE A 168 -19.15 -5.29 19.90
C ILE A 168 -19.23 -6.82 19.99
N ASN A 169 -19.01 -7.53 18.88
CA ASN A 169 -19.16 -8.99 18.85
C ASN A 169 -17.92 -9.75 19.35
N GLY A 170 -16.81 -9.09 19.51
CA GLY A 170 -15.55 -9.72 19.94
C GLY A 170 -15.38 -9.80 21.46
N ASN A 171 -16.41 -9.54 22.23
CA ASN A 171 -16.44 -9.67 23.69
C ASN A 171 -17.21 -10.93 24.17
N GLU A 172 -17.51 -11.88 23.26
CA GLU A 172 -18.10 -13.19 23.60
C GLU A 172 -17.02 -14.28 23.74
#